data_d085679e9d7e95d4904314066140d9c1
#
_entry.id   d085679e9d7e95d4904314066140d9c1
#
_cell.length_a   1.000
_cell.length_b   1.000
_cell.length_c   1.000
_cell.angle_alpha   90.00
_cell.angle_beta   90.00
_cell.angle_gamma   90.00
#
_symmetry.space_group_name_H-M   'P 1'
#
loop_
_entity.id
_entity.type
_entity.pdbx_description
1 polymer ?
#
loop_
_entity_poly.entity_id
_entity_poly.type
_entity_poly.pdbx_seq_one_letter_code
_entity_poly.pdbx_strand_id
1 'polypeptide(L)'
;IDGRNIYYVNADDHGKGQVEKLEIAEQHHIQMLLPNEEGFTTKQLFPMMKVLIQEKKAKGVVFVMDTLKKFCDLMDKRSASEFGKLGREFVQAGGTLIVLAHTNKHKKDGEPVYGGTSDVVDDADCVYTLNKISEDEDVHTVEAKNKKARVDVAYELCFQFTRTRGNPYSSLFNSVIQLSSDVAINVKLNAKAAKSLKENSAVIQLIIEAIREGKGKWTKGQIVDEVNSRSTVGRNKIQSIM
;
A
#
# COMPACT_ATOMS: atom_id res chain seq x y z
N ILE A 1 3.25 -8.26 -22.06
CA ILE A 1 3.52 -6.85 -22.50
C ILE A 1 5.01 -6.74 -22.68
N ASP A 2 5.45 -6.13 -23.80
CA ASP A 2 6.86 -5.84 -24.05
C ASP A 2 7.27 -4.65 -23.15
N GLY A 3 8.37 -4.77 -22.42
CA GLY A 3 8.88 -3.72 -21.54
C GLY A 3 9.13 -2.39 -22.26
N ARG A 4 9.50 -2.45 -23.54
CA ARG A 4 9.72 -1.26 -24.39
C ARG A 4 8.47 -0.37 -24.55
N ASN A 5 7.28 -0.91 -24.27
CA ASN A 5 6.02 -0.18 -24.29
C ASN A 5 5.59 0.28 -22.88
N ILE A 6 6.40 0.04 -21.86
CA ILE A 6 6.13 0.45 -20.48
C ILE A 6 6.99 1.66 -20.14
N TYR A 7 6.35 2.75 -19.75
CA TYR A 7 6.97 3.98 -19.30
C TYR A 7 6.74 4.14 -17.81
N TYR A 8 7.78 3.92 -17.01
CA TYR A 8 7.73 4.14 -15.56
C TYR A 8 8.22 5.55 -15.24
N VAL A 9 7.29 6.41 -14.84
CA VAL A 9 7.56 7.82 -14.54
C VAL A 9 7.77 7.95 -13.04
N ASN A 10 9.04 7.94 -12.60
CA ASN A 10 9.42 8.03 -11.20
C ASN A 10 9.72 9.47 -10.81
N ALA A 11 8.76 10.13 -10.18
CA ALA A 11 8.88 11.51 -9.73
C ALA A 11 9.02 11.66 -8.21
N ASP A 12 9.03 10.58 -7.44
CA ASP A 12 9.06 10.63 -5.98
C ASP A 12 10.40 10.20 -5.37
N ASP A 13 11.13 9.27 -6.00
CA ASP A 13 12.41 8.79 -5.52
C ASP A 13 13.58 9.69 -5.90
N HIS A 14 14.65 9.61 -5.11
CA HIS A 14 15.90 10.30 -5.33
C HIS A 14 17.10 9.40 -5.01
N GLY A 15 18.25 9.67 -5.65
CA GLY A 15 19.53 9.04 -5.33
C GLY A 15 19.51 7.52 -5.46
N LYS A 16 19.92 6.81 -4.41
CA LYS A 16 20.12 5.35 -4.45
C LYS A 16 18.87 4.58 -4.86
N GLY A 17 17.69 4.92 -4.35
CA GLY A 17 16.44 4.23 -4.69
C GLY A 17 16.09 4.36 -6.17
N GLN A 18 16.43 5.50 -6.79
CA GLN A 18 16.24 5.73 -8.21
C GLN A 18 17.16 4.84 -9.06
N VAL A 19 18.45 4.74 -8.67
CA VAL A 19 19.43 3.90 -9.37
C VAL A 19 19.02 2.42 -9.30
N GLU A 20 18.65 1.93 -8.11
CA GLU A 20 18.21 0.54 -7.94
C GLU A 20 16.98 0.18 -8.79
N LYS A 21 16.04 1.11 -8.96
CA LYS A 21 14.87 0.93 -9.84
C LYS A 21 15.25 1.00 -11.32
N LEU A 22 16.20 1.86 -11.68
CA LEU A 22 16.71 1.98 -13.05
C LEU A 22 17.35 0.67 -13.51
N GLU A 23 18.19 0.04 -12.69
CA GLU A 23 18.79 -1.26 -13.00
C GLU A 23 17.73 -2.33 -13.32
N ILE A 24 16.64 -2.37 -12.58
CA ILE A 24 15.54 -3.29 -12.86
C ILE A 24 14.80 -2.90 -14.15
N ALA A 25 14.56 -1.63 -14.35
CA ALA A 25 13.90 -1.14 -15.57
C ALA A 25 14.71 -1.52 -16.81
N GLU A 26 16.02 -1.38 -16.79
CA GLU A 26 16.93 -1.80 -17.86
C GLU A 26 16.88 -3.31 -18.13
N GLN A 27 16.91 -4.14 -17.08
CA GLN A 27 16.82 -5.61 -17.19
C GLN A 27 15.54 -6.05 -17.89
N HIS A 28 14.45 -5.32 -17.71
CA HIS A 28 13.14 -5.62 -18.28
C HIS A 28 12.79 -4.76 -19.50
N HIS A 29 13.73 -3.98 -20.01
CA HIS A 29 13.56 -3.04 -21.12
C HIS A 29 12.47 -1.99 -20.91
N ILE A 30 12.16 -1.66 -19.63
CA ILE A 30 11.20 -0.64 -19.26
C ILE A 30 11.82 0.74 -19.45
N GLN A 31 11.07 1.65 -20.06
CA GLN A 31 11.49 3.04 -20.25
C GLN A 31 11.27 3.81 -18.95
N MET A 32 12.34 4.13 -18.23
CA MET A 32 12.23 4.92 -16.99
C MET A 32 12.39 6.39 -17.30
N LEU A 33 11.38 7.19 -16.99
CA LEU A 33 11.36 8.64 -17.16
C LEU A 33 11.58 9.32 -15.79
N LEU A 34 12.66 10.10 -15.71
CA LEU A 34 13.08 10.77 -14.48
C LEU A 34 12.94 12.28 -14.67
N PRO A 35 12.16 13.00 -13.86
CA PRO A 35 12.06 14.44 -13.94
C PRO A 35 13.43 15.11 -13.72
N ASN A 36 13.75 16.08 -14.59
CA ASN A 36 15.01 16.82 -14.67
C ASN A 36 16.21 16.02 -15.21
N GLU A 37 16.02 14.81 -15.66
CA GLU A 37 17.00 14.04 -16.40
C GLU A 37 16.67 14.05 -17.90
N GLU A 38 17.67 14.09 -18.76
CA GLU A 38 17.54 14.06 -20.22
C GLU A 38 16.50 15.06 -20.79
N GLY A 39 16.27 16.17 -20.08
CA GLY A 39 15.33 17.20 -20.48
C GLY A 39 13.84 16.87 -20.23
N PHE A 40 13.51 15.71 -19.60
CA PHE A 40 12.15 15.39 -19.24
C PHE A 40 11.69 16.15 -17.99
N THR A 41 10.45 16.64 -18.02
CA THR A 41 9.77 17.25 -16.87
C THR A 41 8.39 16.63 -16.69
N THR A 42 7.86 16.64 -15.46
CA THR A 42 6.50 16.14 -15.18
C THR A 42 5.43 16.80 -16.03
N LYS A 43 5.62 18.06 -16.43
CA LYS A 43 4.70 18.82 -17.30
C LYS A 43 4.60 18.26 -18.72
N GLN A 44 5.60 17.50 -19.18
CA GLN A 44 5.59 16.91 -20.53
C GLN A 44 4.78 15.64 -20.63
N LEU A 45 4.49 14.96 -19.51
CA LEU A 45 3.78 13.68 -19.53
C LEU A 45 2.40 13.78 -20.20
N PHE A 46 1.59 14.76 -19.83
CA PHE A 46 0.25 14.94 -20.41
C PHE A 46 0.29 15.30 -21.89
N PRO A 47 1.14 16.23 -22.36
CA PRO A 47 1.39 16.41 -23.79
C PRO A 47 1.81 15.12 -24.51
N MET A 48 2.72 14.31 -23.95
CA MET A 48 3.12 13.02 -24.54
C MET A 48 1.92 12.07 -24.70
N MET A 49 1.09 11.93 -23.67
CA MET A 49 -0.13 11.12 -23.74
C MET A 49 -1.07 11.61 -24.86
N LYS A 50 -1.27 12.93 -24.98
CA LYS A 50 -2.09 13.53 -26.05
C LYS A 50 -1.55 13.24 -27.45
N VAL A 51 -0.25 13.34 -27.65
CA VAL A 51 0.41 12.99 -28.91
C VAL A 51 0.18 11.53 -29.26
N LEU A 52 0.37 10.59 -28.30
CA LEU A 52 0.12 9.17 -28.53
C LEU A 52 -1.33 8.87 -28.91
N ILE A 53 -2.30 9.58 -28.32
CA ILE A 53 -3.72 9.46 -28.67
C ILE A 53 -3.95 9.97 -30.10
N GLN A 54 -3.47 11.17 -30.43
CA GLN A 54 -3.64 11.80 -31.72
C GLN A 54 -3.01 11.01 -32.86
N GLU A 55 -1.82 10.45 -32.63
CA GLU A 55 -1.10 9.63 -33.60
C GLU A 55 -1.58 8.17 -33.63
N LYS A 56 -2.60 7.80 -32.84
CA LYS A 56 -3.11 6.44 -32.70
C LYS A 56 -2.06 5.42 -32.28
N LYS A 57 -1.06 5.85 -31.49
CA LYS A 57 0.05 5.05 -30.98
C LYS A 57 -0.13 4.63 -29.50
N ALA A 58 -1.26 4.98 -28.86
CA ALA A 58 -1.52 4.67 -27.47
C ALA A 58 -1.74 3.16 -27.22
N LYS A 59 -2.17 2.40 -28.24
CA LYS A 59 -2.51 0.98 -28.11
C LYS A 59 -1.31 0.17 -27.65
N GLY A 60 -1.48 -0.52 -26.50
CA GLY A 60 -0.45 -1.36 -25.88
C GLY A 60 0.63 -0.62 -25.09
N VAL A 61 0.57 0.72 -25.04
CA VAL A 61 1.45 1.54 -24.20
C VAL A 61 0.93 1.53 -22.77
N VAL A 62 1.85 1.37 -21.81
CA VAL A 62 1.57 1.41 -20.38
C VAL A 62 2.33 2.57 -19.74
N PHE A 63 1.63 3.47 -19.07
CA PHE A 63 2.24 4.45 -18.18
C PHE A 63 2.06 4.01 -16.73
N VAL A 64 3.15 4.02 -15.97
CA VAL A 64 3.14 3.86 -14.51
C VAL A 64 3.59 5.18 -13.89
N MET A 65 2.70 5.86 -13.17
CA MET A 65 2.97 7.17 -12.55
C MET A 65 3.27 7.01 -11.06
N ASP A 66 4.49 7.31 -10.66
CA ASP A 66 4.97 7.26 -9.27
C ASP A 66 5.51 8.64 -8.86
N THR A 67 4.72 9.49 -8.22
CA THR A 67 3.37 9.36 -7.67
C THR A 67 2.49 10.50 -8.16
N LEU A 68 1.18 10.27 -8.24
CA LEU A 68 0.20 11.18 -8.86
C LEU A 68 0.29 12.64 -8.43
N LYS A 69 0.51 12.94 -7.15
CA LYS A 69 0.65 14.30 -6.60
C LYS A 69 1.71 15.18 -7.26
N LYS A 70 2.63 14.56 -8.03
CA LYS A 70 3.69 15.28 -8.77
C LYS A 70 3.24 15.76 -10.14
N PHE A 71 2.11 15.29 -10.62
CA PHE A 71 1.58 15.53 -11.96
C PHE A 71 0.31 16.37 -11.95
N CYS A 72 -0.52 16.25 -10.91
CA CYS A 72 -1.70 17.08 -10.73
C CYS A 72 -1.93 17.41 -9.26
N ASP A 73 -2.57 18.55 -9.02
CA ASP A 73 -3.05 18.91 -7.67
C ASP A 73 -4.31 18.10 -7.35
N LEU A 74 -4.17 17.16 -6.43
CA LEU A 74 -5.27 16.27 -6.00
C LEU A 74 -6.34 17.01 -5.17
N MET A 75 -6.05 18.21 -4.68
CA MET A 75 -6.99 19.03 -3.90
C MET A 75 -7.73 20.02 -4.78
N ASP A 76 -7.21 20.29 -5.99
CA ASP A 76 -7.90 21.10 -6.99
C ASP A 76 -8.79 20.20 -7.87
N LYS A 77 -10.11 20.40 -7.72
CA LYS A 77 -11.12 19.63 -8.46
C LYS A 77 -10.97 19.73 -9.97
N ARG A 78 -10.57 20.89 -10.49
CA ARG A 78 -10.38 21.10 -11.93
C ARG A 78 -9.19 20.29 -12.44
N SER A 79 -8.05 20.37 -11.74
CA SER A 79 -6.84 19.61 -12.07
C SER A 79 -7.09 18.09 -12.03
N ALA A 80 -7.79 17.60 -11.01
CA ALA A 80 -8.15 16.20 -10.87
C ALA A 80 -9.09 15.73 -12.02
N SER A 81 -10.09 16.54 -12.37
CA SER A 81 -11.02 16.24 -13.46
C SER A 81 -10.34 16.24 -14.84
N GLU A 82 -9.44 17.21 -15.11
CA GLU A 82 -8.67 17.26 -16.36
C GLU A 82 -7.76 16.02 -16.49
N PHE A 83 -7.13 15.59 -15.40
CA PHE A 83 -6.35 14.34 -15.35
C PHE A 83 -7.22 13.12 -15.62
N GLY A 84 -8.36 12.99 -14.94
CA GLY A 84 -9.30 11.87 -15.13
C GLY A 84 -9.79 11.76 -16.57
N LYS A 85 -10.13 12.89 -17.19
CA LYS A 85 -10.54 12.95 -18.60
C LYS A 85 -9.44 12.46 -19.55
N LEU A 86 -8.21 12.97 -19.39
CA LEU A 86 -7.07 12.56 -20.21
C LEU A 86 -6.74 11.07 -20.03
N GLY A 87 -6.76 10.58 -18.78
CA GLY A 87 -6.55 9.16 -18.48
C GLY A 87 -7.57 8.27 -19.18
N ARG A 88 -8.85 8.67 -19.16
CA ARG A 88 -9.93 7.96 -19.85
C ARG A 88 -9.75 7.96 -21.36
N GLU A 89 -9.41 9.10 -21.96
CA GLU A 89 -9.13 9.22 -23.40
C GLU A 89 -7.96 8.30 -23.81
N PHE A 90 -6.90 8.25 -22.99
CA PHE A 90 -5.74 7.40 -23.24
C PHE A 90 -6.08 5.90 -23.18
N VAL A 91 -6.88 5.49 -22.19
CA VAL A 91 -7.34 4.08 -22.06
C VAL A 91 -8.29 3.71 -23.20
N GLN A 92 -9.19 4.60 -23.60
CA GLN A 92 -10.07 4.39 -24.76
C GLN A 92 -9.29 4.25 -26.08
N ALA A 93 -8.14 4.90 -26.19
CA ALA A 93 -7.22 4.75 -27.32
C ALA A 93 -6.38 3.44 -27.25
N GLY A 94 -6.61 2.58 -26.25
CA GLY A 94 -5.97 1.28 -26.07
C GLY A 94 -4.70 1.30 -25.22
N GLY A 95 -4.43 2.40 -24.54
CA GLY A 95 -3.36 2.50 -23.54
C GLY A 95 -3.77 1.94 -22.18
N THR A 96 -2.81 1.79 -21.29
CA THR A 96 -3.00 1.42 -19.88
C THR A 96 -2.34 2.46 -18.98
N LEU A 97 -3.05 2.92 -17.97
CA LEU A 97 -2.55 3.89 -17.00
C LEU A 97 -2.60 3.28 -15.60
N ILE A 98 -1.44 3.11 -14.99
CA ILE A 98 -1.29 2.67 -13.60
C ILE A 98 -0.81 3.87 -12.79
N VAL A 99 -1.54 4.21 -11.74
CA VAL A 99 -1.28 5.42 -10.96
C VAL A 99 -1.07 5.07 -9.50
N LEU A 100 0.07 5.43 -8.95
CA LEU A 100 0.38 5.31 -7.54
C LEU A 100 0.04 6.62 -6.83
N ALA A 101 -0.67 6.52 -5.72
CA ALA A 101 -1.02 7.68 -4.90
C ALA A 101 -0.88 7.36 -3.42
N HIS A 102 -0.44 8.34 -2.64
CA HIS A 102 -0.39 8.19 -1.19
C HIS A 102 -1.79 8.19 -0.59
N THR A 103 -1.97 7.39 0.44
CA THR A 103 -3.15 7.45 1.30
C THR A 103 -3.00 8.53 2.36
N ASN A 104 -4.11 8.96 2.94
CA ASN A 104 -4.10 9.88 4.09
C ASN A 104 -3.41 9.23 5.29
N LYS A 105 -2.77 10.05 6.14
CA LYS A 105 -2.14 9.58 7.39
C LYS A 105 -3.17 9.00 8.36
N HIS A 106 -4.39 9.54 8.36
CA HIS A 106 -5.50 9.06 9.19
C HIS A 106 -6.23 7.93 8.48
N LYS A 107 -6.37 6.82 9.17
CA LYS A 107 -7.19 5.68 8.73
C LYS A 107 -8.63 5.90 9.19
N LYS A 108 -9.59 5.46 8.39
CA LYS A 108 -10.99 5.38 8.78
C LYS A 108 -11.32 3.91 9.04
N ASP A 109 -11.80 3.61 10.25
CA ASP A 109 -12.10 2.24 10.68
C ASP A 109 -10.93 1.25 10.51
N GLY A 110 -9.70 1.75 10.67
CA GLY A 110 -8.47 0.97 10.48
C GLY A 110 -8.01 0.81 9.03
N GLU A 111 -8.81 1.25 8.06
CA GLU A 111 -8.54 1.15 6.63
C GLU A 111 -7.85 2.40 6.08
N PRO A 112 -6.90 2.25 5.15
CA PRO A 112 -6.32 3.38 4.43
C PRO A 112 -7.40 4.15 3.66
N VAL A 113 -7.33 5.48 3.69
CA VAL A 113 -8.20 6.36 2.92
C VAL A 113 -7.35 7.08 1.88
N TYR A 114 -7.80 7.13 0.63
CA TYR A 114 -7.10 7.87 -0.41
C TYR A 114 -7.02 9.36 -0.09
N GLY A 115 -5.93 10.01 -0.52
CA GLY A 115 -5.75 11.46 -0.42
C GLY A 115 -6.30 12.15 -1.67
N GLY A 116 -6.97 13.30 -1.47
CA GLY A 116 -7.49 14.11 -2.55
C GLY A 116 -9.00 14.01 -2.75
N THR A 117 -9.48 14.56 -3.87
CA THR A 117 -10.90 14.50 -4.24
C THR A 117 -11.31 13.10 -4.69
N SER A 118 -12.60 12.77 -4.57
CA SER A 118 -13.15 11.49 -5.06
C SER A 118 -13.05 11.34 -6.58
N ASP A 119 -12.94 12.45 -7.31
CA ASP A 119 -12.97 12.48 -8.77
C ASP A 119 -11.95 11.54 -9.43
N VAL A 120 -10.73 11.45 -8.86
CA VAL A 120 -9.68 10.52 -9.37
C VAL A 120 -10.10 9.06 -9.23
N VAL A 121 -10.70 8.71 -8.09
CA VAL A 121 -11.22 7.36 -7.82
C VAL A 121 -12.42 7.07 -8.71
N ASP A 122 -13.30 8.07 -8.89
CA ASP A 122 -14.52 7.93 -9.68
C ASP A 122 -14.23 7.73 -11.18
N ASP A 123 -13.13 8.26 -11.67
CA ASP A 123 -12.72 8.10 -13.07
C ASP A 123 -11.92 6.82 -13.35
N ALA A 124 -11.27 6.22 -12.35
CA ALA A 124 -10.52 4.98 -12.52
C ALA A 124 -11.44 3.78 -12.79
N ASP A 125 -10.95 2.82 -13.58
CA ASP A 125 -11.66 1.56 -13.85
C ASP A 125 -11.51 0.59 -12.69
N CYS A 126 -10.37 0.63 -11.99
CA CYS A 126 -10.09 -0.22 -10.83
C CYS A 126 -9.22 0.54 -9.83
N VAL A 127 -9.54 0.42 -8.54
CA VAL A 127 -8.80 1.06 -7.45
C VAL A 127 -8.54 0.06 -6.34
N TYR A 128 -7.28 -0.09 -5.96
CA TYR A 128 -6.85 -0.85 -4.79
C TYR A 128 -6.19 0.06 -3.77
N THR A 129 -6.48 -0.17 -2.49
CA THR A 129 -5.67 0.37 -1.40
C THR A 129 -4.69 -0.68 -0.92
N LEU A 130 -3.42 -0.29 -0.74
CA LEU A 130 -2.39 -1.15 -0.18
C LEU A 130 -2.28 -0.91 1.33
N ASN A 131 -2.34 -1.98 2.11
CA ASN A 131 -2.22 -1.94 3.56
C ASN A 131 -1.18 -2.95 4.03
N LYS A 132 -0.24 -2.50 4.86
CA LYS A 132 0.74 -3.38 5.49
C LYS A 132 0.04 -4.22 6.56
N ILE A 133 0.13 -5.54 6.44
CA ILE A 133 -0.48 -6.52 7.35
C ILE A 133 0.51 -6.90 8.44
N SER A 134 1.70 -7.34 8.05
CA SER A 134 2.75 -7.75 8.97
C SER A 134 4.12 -7.33 8.48
N GLU A 135 5.02 -7.20 9.43
CA GLU A 135 6.44 -7.00 9.22
C GLU A 135 7.14 -7.83 10.30
N ASP A 136 7.71 -8.93 9.88
CA ASP A 136 8.45 -9.83 10.74
C ASP A 136 9.88 -9.86 10.23
N GLU A 137 10.80 -9.25 11.00
CA GLU A 137 12.20 -9.03 10.63
C GLU A 137 12.33 -8.51 9.18
N ASP A 138 12.63 -9.41 8.24
CA ASP A 138 12.84 -9.10 6.83
C ASP A 138 11.61 -9.39 5.95
N VAL A 139 10.60 -10.09 6.46
CA VAL A 139 9.42 -10.51 5.68
C VAL A 139 8.28 -9.52 5.85
N HIS A 140 7.83 -8.96 4.75
CA HIS A 140 6.74 -7.98 4.69
C HIS A 140 5.54 -8.56 3.96
N THR A 141 4.37 -8.40 4.55
CA THR A 141 3.09 -8.79 3.90
C THR A 141 2.21 -7.58 3.70
N VAL A 142 1.74 -7.41 2.47
CA VAL A 142 0.87 -6.31 2.04
C VAL A 142 -0.43 -6.88 1.49
N GLU A 143 -1.54 -6.31 1.93
CA GLU A 143 -2.87 -6.54 1.37
C GLU A 143 -3.20 -5.46 0.36
N ALA A 144 -3.67 -5.85 -0.82
CA ALA A 144 -4.30 -4.99 -1.81
C ALA A 144 -5.81 -5.24 -1.75
N LYS A 145 -6.59 -4.25 -1.30
CA LYS A 145 -8.04 -4.35 -1.14
C LYS A 145 -8.74 -3.48 -2.16
N ASN A 146 -9.61 -4.09 -2.96
CA ASN A 146 -10.38 -3.37 -3.97
C ASN A 146 -11.35 -2.39 -3.32
N LYS A 147 -11.35 -1.15 -3.80
CA LYS A 147 -12.26 -0.09 -3.39
C LYS A 147 -13.26 0.28 -4.48
N LYS A 148 -12.91 -0.01 -5.73
CA LYS A 148 -13.74 0.21 -6.89
C LYS A 148 -13.29 -0.69 -8.03
N ALA A 149 -14.22 -1.27 -8.75
CA ALA A 149 -13.98 -1.94 -10.01
C ALA A 149 -15.18 -1.78 -10.95
N ARG A 150 -14.92 -1.60 -12.23
CA ARG A 150 -15.93 -1.62 -13.30
C ARG A 150 -16.03 -2.98 -13.98
N VAL A 151 -15.08 -3.86 -13.70
CA VAL A 151 -15.00 -5.23 -14.22
C VAL A 151 -14.83 -6.19 -13.07
N ASP A 152 -15.04 -7.47 -13.31
CA ASP A 152 -14.80 -8.50 -12.30
C ASP A 152 -13.30 -8.63 -12.03
N VAL A 153 -12.91 -8.35 -10.79
CA VAL A 153 -11.54 -8.40 -10.29
C VAL A 153 -11.52 -8.97 -8.87
N ALA A 154 -10.39 -9.49 -8.45
CA ALA A 154 -10.21 -9.97 -7.09
C ALA A 154 -10.51 -8.84 -6.08
N TYR A 155 -11.40 -9.10 -5.13
CA TYR A 155 -11.72 -8.15 -4.06
C TYR A 155 -10.51 -7.87 -3.18
N GLU A 156 -9.69 -8.87 -2.96
CA GLU A 156 -8.54 -8.81 -2.09
C GLU A 156 -7.41 -9.68 -2.65
N LEU A 157 -6.20 -9.15 -2.63
CA LEU A 157 -4.96 -9.84 -2.96
C LEU A 157 -3.97 -9.62 -1.84
N CYS A 158 -3.18 -10.63 -1.51
CA CYS A 158 -2.08 -10.50 -0.56
C CYS A 158 -0.77 -10.84 -1.23
N PHE A 159 0.23 -10.00 -0.98
CA PHE A 159 1.58 -10.18 -1.48
C PHE A 159 2.56 -10.22 -0.32
N GLN A 160 3.57 -11.05 -0.46
CA GLN A 160 4.67 -11.15 0.49
C GLN A 160 5.98 -10.91 -0.25
N PHE A 161 6.93 -10.25 0.40
CA PHE A 161 8.27 -10.03 -0.11
C PHE A 161 9.28 -9.93 1.04
N THR A 162 10.55 -10.18 0.71
CA THR A 162 11.65 -10.11 1.67
C THR A 162 12.50 -8.87 1.41
N ARG A 163 12.77 -8.12 2.48
CA ARG A 163 13.62 -6.92 2.44
C ARG A 163 14.70 -7.00 3.50
N THR A 164 15.76 -7.72 3.18
CA THR A 164 16.93 -7.83 4.06
C THR A 164 17.83 -6.61 3.92
N ARG A 165 18.23 -6.04 5.06
CA ARG A 165 19.12 -4.87 5.08
C ARG A 165 20.44 -5.18 4.38
N GLY A 166 20.84 -4.34 3.43
CA GLY A 166 22.08 -4.48 2.67
C GLY A 166 21.94 -5.28 1.37
N ASN A 167 20.85 -5.98 1.16
CA ASN A 167 20.59 -6.64 -0.12
C ASN A 167 20.18 -5.63 -1.20
N PRO A 168 20.52 -5.88 -2.48
CA PRO A 168 20.10 -5.03 -3.58
C PRO A 168 18.56 -5.08 -3.76
N TYR A 169 18.01 -4.02 -4.35
CA TYR A 169 16.57 -3.92 -4.59
C TYR A 169 16.03 -5.04 -5.52
N SER A 170 16.86 -5.56 -6.41
CA SER A 170 16.52 -6.72 -7.25
C SER A 170 16.16 -7.96 -6.42
N SER A 171 16.84 -8.19 -5.29
CA SER A 171 16.49 -9.30 -4.38
C SER A 171 15.10 -9.16 -3.80
N LEU A 172 14.71 -7.94 -3.41
CA LEU A 172 13.35 -7.66 -2.96
C LEU A 172 12.35 -7.89 -4.09
N PHE A 173 12.60 -7.33 -5.26
CA PHE A 173 11.71 -7.45 -6.42
C PHE A 173 11.47 -8.92 -6.80
N ASN A 174 12.53 -9.73 -6.85
CA ASN A 174 12.45 -11.15 -7.17
C ASN A 174 11.81 -12.01 -6.06
N SER A 175 11.70 -11.49 -4.84
CA SER A 175 11.08 -12.19 -3.71
C SER A 175 9.56 -11.98 -3.62
N VAL A 176 8.98 -11.13 -4.48
CA VAL A 176 7.54 -10.84 -4.43
C VAL A 176 6.74 -12.05 -4.87
N ILE A 177 5.90 -12.56 -3.98
CA ILE A 177 4.96 -13.65 -4.26
C ILE A 177 3.54 -13.24 -3.88
N GLN A 178 2.57 -13.72 -4.65
CA GLN A 178 1.17 -13.65 -4.27
C GLN A 178 0.83 -14.83 -3.37
N LEU A 179 0.23 -14.56 -2.22
CA LEU A 179 -0.22 -15.59 -1.29
C LEU A 179 -1.56 -16.17 -1.73
N SER A 180 -1.75 -17.48 -1.51
CA SER A 180 -3.07 -18.08 -1.60
C SER A 180 -4.01 -17.56 -0.51
N SER A 181 -5.31 -17.64 -0.72
CA SER A 181 -6.31 -17.13 0.23
C SER A 181 -6.15 -17.71 1.62
N ASP A 182 -5.90 -19.01 1.74
CA ASP A 182 -5.74 -19.69 3.04
C ASP A 182 -4.51 -19.21 3.79
N VAL A 183 -3.37 -19.05 3.08
CA VAL A 183 -2.13 -18.51 3.67
C VAL A 183 -2.33 -17.06 4.09
N ALA A 184 -2.97 -16.25 3.27
CA ALA A 184 -3.27 -14.85 3.57
C ALA A 184 -4.14 -14.71 4.84
N ILE A 185 -5.17 -15.54 5.01
CA ILE A 185 -6.01 -15.56 6.21
C ILE A 185 -5.18 -15.86 7.44
N ASN A 186 -4.33 -16.89 7.39
CA ASN A 186 -3.48 -17.27 8.52
C ASN A 186 -2.48 -16.16 8.89
N VAL A 187 -1.85 -15.52 7.92
CA VAL A 187 -0.94 -14.39 8.16
C VAL A 187 -1.69 -13.23 8.83
N LYS A 188 -2.90 -12.89 8.39
CA LYS A 188 -3.72 -11.84 9.01
C LYS A 188 -4.10 -12.16 10.45
N LEU A 189 -4.51 -13.39 10.72
CA LEU A 189 -4.88 -13.83 12.07
C LEU A 189 -3.66 -13.74 13.01
N ASN A 190 -2.50 -14.23 12.57
CA ASN A 190 -1.27 -14.16 13.34
C ASN A 190 -0.83 -12.71 13.59
N ALA A 191 -0.88 -11.85 12.58
CA ALA A 191 -0.55 -10.43 12.70
C ALA A 191 -1.50 -9.72 13.69
N LYS A 192 -2.80 -10.02 13.65
CA LYS A 192 -3.80 -9.48 14.58
C LYS A 192 -3.52 -9.94 16.01
N ALA A 193 -3.20 -11.23 16.20
CA ALA A 193 -2.86 -11.79 17.50
C ALA A 193 -1.58 -11.16 18.07
N ALA A 194 -0.51 -11.06 17.27
CA ALA A 194 0.74 -10.43 17.65
C ALA A 194 0.57 -8.96 18.04
N LYS A 195 -0.23 -8.21 17.28
CA LYS A 195 -0.59 -6.82 17.59
C LYS A 195 -1.33 -6.73 18.91
N SER A 196 -2.34 -7.58 19.13
CA SER A 196 -3.11 -7.61 20.38
C SER A 196 -2.23 -7.95 21.59
N LEU A 197 -1.32 -8.92 21.46
CA LEU A 197 -0.35 -9.26 22.50
C LEU A 197 0.56 -8.08 22.82
N LYS A 198 1.08 -7.38 21.80
CA LYS A 198 1.95 -6.22 21.97
C LYS A 198 1.20 -5.04 22.65
N GLU A 199 -0.01 -4.74 22.21
CA GLU A 199 -0.84 -3.66 22.77
C GLU A 199 -1.27 -3.92 24.22
N ASN A 200 -1.45 -5.18 24.59
CA ASN A 200 -1.89 -5.59 25.92
C ASN A 200 -0.74 -6.11 26.82
N SER A 201 0.49 -6.06 26.36
CA SER A 201 1.64 -6.68 27.05
C SER A 201 1.78 -6.25 28.52
N ALA A 202 1.63 -4.97 28.83
CA ALA A 202 1.69 -4.46 30.18
C ALA A 202 0.56 -5.03 31.07
N VAL A 203 -0.65 -5.10 30.53
CA VAL A 203 -1.81 -5.66 31.26
C VAL A 203 -1.65 -7.15 31.46
N ILE A 204 -1.15 -7.88 30.44
CA ILE A 204 -0.84 -9.31 30.53
C ILE A 204 0.20 -9.58 31.64
N GLN A 205 1.23 -8.76 31.75
CA GLN A 205 2.23 -8.87 32.82
C GLN A 205 1.60 -8.70 34.20
N LEU A 206 0.76 -7.65 34.39
CA LEU A 206 0.04 -7.44 35.64
C LEU A 206 -0.92 -8.60 35.99
N ILE A 207 -1.57 -9.21 34.99
CA ILE A 207 -2.41 -10.39 35.17
C ILE A 207 -1.55 -11.58 35.66
N ILE A 208 -0.40 -11.81 35.04
CA ILE A 208 0.52 -12.90 35.43
C ILE A 208 1.02 -12.69 36.85
N GLU A 209 1.40 -11.47 37.23
CA GLU A 209 1.82 -11.11 38.59
C GLU A 209 0.69 -11.35 39.59
N ALA A 210 -0.52 -10.88 39.32
CA ALA A 210 -1.68 -11.08 40.18
C ALA A 210 -2.00 -12.58 40.37
N ILE A 211 -1.91 -13.38 39.32
CA ILE A 211 -2.09 -14.85 39.40
C ILE A 211 -1.02 -15.47 40.33
N ARG A 212 0.23 -15.08 40.21
CA ARG A 212 1.34 -15.57 41.04
C ARG A 212 1.17 -15.17 42.53
N GLU A 213 0.79 -13.92 42.78
CA GLU A 213 0.54 -13.42 44.14
C GLU A 213 -0.64 -14.12 44.79
N GLY A 214 -1.71 -14.35 44.04
CA GLY A 214 -2.88 -15.09 44.50
C GLY A 214 -2.60 -16.59 44.77
N LYS A 215 -1.42 -17.11 44.38
CA LYS A 215 -1.03 -18.52 44.54
C LYS A 215 -2.09 -19.51 44.10
N GLY A 216 -2.81 -19.15 43.01
CA GLY A 216 -3.93 -19.97 42.47
C GLY A 216 -5.22 -19.95 43.31
N LYS A 217 -5.32 -19.14 44.34
CA LYS A 217 -6.48 -19.03 45.23
C LYS A 217 -7.46 -17.90 44.82
N TRP A 218 -6.98 -16.93 44.02
CA TRP A 218 -7.81 -15.82 43.61
C TRP A 218 -8.76 -16.20 42.47
N THR A 219 -9.99 -15.73 42.60
CA THR A 219 -10.98 -15.86 41.52
C THR A 219 -10.65 -14.90 40.37
N LYS A 220 -11.22 -15.16 39.19
CA LYS A 220 -11.10 -14.25 38.03
C LYS A 220 -11.45 -12.81 38.41
N GLY A 221 -12.51 -12.61 39.19
CA GLY A 221 -12.93 -11.29 39.67
C GLY A 221 -11.88 -10.59 40.52
N GLN A 222 -11.26 -11.29 41.46
CA GLN A 222 -10.20 -10.75 42.32
C GLN A 222 -8.93 -10.37 41.55
N ILE A 223 -8.56 -11.18 40.54
CA ILE A 223 -7.45 -10.86 39.65
C ILE A 223 -7.76 -9.58 38.85
N VAL A 224 -8.98 -9.46 38.31
CA VAL A 224 -9.43 -8.27 37.58
C VAL A 224 -9.38 -7.03 38.45
N ASP A 225 -9.84 -7.14 39.72
CA ASP A 225 -9.83 -6.01 40.67
C ASP A 225 -8.41 -5.57 40.99
N GLU A 226 -7.51 -6.52 41.22
CA GLU A 226 -6.12 -6.26 41.52
C GLU A 226 -5.42 -5.56 40.34
N VAL A 227 -5.58 -6.09 39.10
CA VAL A 227 -5.01 -5.48 37.90
C VAL A 227 -5.60 -4.10 37.62
N ASN A 228 -6.90 -3.91 37.84
CA ASN A 228 -7.55 -2.61 37.68
C ASN A 228 -7.00 -1.57 38.68
N SER A 229 -6.70 -1.97 39.92
CA SER A 229 -6.10 -1.08 40.92
C SER A 229 -4.68 -0.62 40.57
N ARG A 230 -3.93 -1.46 39.84
CA ARG A 230 -2.53 -1.22 39.42
C ARG A 230 -2.38 -0.57 38.03
N SER A 231 -3.48 -0.45 37.29
CA SER A 231 -3.46 0.06 35.91
C SER A 231 -4.58 1.10 35.67
N THR A 232 -4.45 1.87 34.59
CA THR A 232 -5.50 2.77 34.11
C THR A 232 -6.53 2.06 33.22
N VAL A 233 -6.41 0.74 33.09
CA VAL A 233 -7.23 -0.09 32.17
C VAL A 233 -8.51 -0.54 32.86
N GLY A 234 -9.64 -0.24 32.25
CA GLY A 234 -10.96 -0.59 32.80
C GLY A 234 -11.19 -2.10 32.89
N ARG A 235 -11.99 -2.53 33.88
CA ARG A 235 -12.32 -3.95 34.20
C ARG A 235 -12.75 -4.77 32.98
N ASN A 236 -13.62 -4.22 32.12
CA ASN A 236 -14.11 -4.91 30.93
C ASN A 236 -12.97 -5.27 29.95
N LYS A 237 -12.01 -4.37 29.78
CA LYS A 237 -10.84 -4.63 28.94
C LYS A 237 -9.95 -5.71 29.55
N ILE A 238 -9.70 -5.69 30.86
CA ILE A 238 -8.91 -6.72 31.55
C ILE A 238 -9.59 -8.09 31.41
N GLN A 239 -10.91 -8.15 31.60
CA GLN A 239 -11.70 -9.38 31.43
C GLN A 239 -11.62 -9.95 30.00
N SER A 240 -11.56 -9.09 28.99
CA SER A 240 -11.46 -9.50 27.57
C SER A 240 -10.06 -10.04 27.21
N ILE A 241 -9.02 -9.75 27.99
CA ILE A 241 -7.66 -10.24 27.80
C ILE A 241 -7.43 -11.57 28.51
N MET A 242 -8.13 -11.82 29.62
CA MET A 242 -8.13 -13.09 30.37
C MET A 242 -9.00 -14.16 29.73
#